data_7e7e2c798d835b01e8784700c144018e
#
_entry.id   7e7e2c798d835b01e8784700c144018e
#
_cell.length_a   1.000
_cell.length_b   1.000
_cell.length_c   1.000
_cell.angle_alpha   90.00
_cell.angle_beta   90.00
_cell.angle_gamma   90.00
#
_symmetry.space_group_name_H-M   'P 1'
#
loop_
_entity.id
_entity.type
_entity.pdbx_description
1 polymer ?
#
loop_
_entity_poly.entity_id
_entity_poly.type
_entity_poly.pdbx_seq_one_letter_code
_entity_poly.pdbx_strand_id
1 'polypeptide(L)'
;MKKKYQVFISSTYADLKEERMAVTQCLLDNDCIPVGMEQFPASGMSQMEYIKKMLDDCDYYILILAGRYGTLDKDGIGFTEKEFDYACQKNIPIMSFVFEDSSLIPNGKSEQTDLGKKKLAAFRKKVCDSRMVNFHTNIDQLKANVATSINKCIRDFPAIGWVRRDGFLNNNVDIENEISNYLETHTISEDEIKALFTDTTEGLQIITSTRYXXXXLRNQVSLPSIIQIITVNLQLGTTKTLL
;
A
#
# COMPACT_ATOMS: atom_id res chain seq x y z
N MET A 1 16.03 9.60 -2.02
CA MET A 1 15.50 8.62 -3.01
C MET A 1 14.09 8.98 -3.41
N LYS A 2 13.76 8.85 -4.72
CA LYS A 2 12.40 9.11 -5.19
C LYS A 2 11.56 7.85 -4.96
N LYS A 3 10.52 7.97 -4.16
CA LYS A 3 9.55 6.89 -3.92
C LYS A 3 8.41 6.96 -4.92
N LYS A 4 7.87 5.80 -5.29
CA LYS A 4 6.60 5.68 -5.99
C LYS A 4 5.63 4.92 -5.09
N TYR A 5 4.38 5.31 -5.12
CA TYR A 5 3.35 4.72 -4.27
C TYR A 5 2.35 3.94 -5.11
N GLN A 6 2.03 2.73 -4.66
CA GLN A 6 1.05 1.88 -5.33
C GLN A 6 -0.34 2.22 -4.83
N VAL A 7 -1.24 2.56 -5.77
CA VAL A 7 -2.58 3.09 -5.46
C VAL A 7 -3.65 2.21 -6.11
N PHE A 8 -4.49 1.58 -5.29
CA PHE A 8 -5.59 0.75 -5.79
C PHE A 8 -6.75 1.65 -6.22
N ILE A 9 -7.26 1.44 -7.45
CA ILE A 9 -8.43 2.16 -7.98
C ILE A 9 -9.64 1.22 -7.94
N SER A 10 -10.56 1.48 -7.05
CA SER A 10 -11.79 0.73 -6.86
C SER A 10 -12.98 1.52 -7.42
N SER A 11 -13.76 0.89 -8.27
CA SER A 11 -15.03 1.41 -8.78
C SER A 11 -15.74 0.32 -9.55
N THR A 12 -17.01 0.54 -9.89
CA THR A 12 -17.64 -0.24 -10.93
C THR A 12 -16.96 0.04 -12.27
N TYR A 13 -16.83 -1.00 -13.11
CA TYR A 13 -16.07 -0.89 -14.36
C TYR A 13 -16.92 -0.37 -15.54
N ALA A 14 -18.11 -0.96 -15.71
CA ALA A 14 -18.89 -0.78 -16.93
C ALA A 14 -19.33 0.68 -17.16
N ASP A 15 -19.65 1.39 -16.08
CA ASP A 15 -20.16 2.76 -16.14
C ASP A 15 -19.08 3.83 -15.94
N LEU A 16 -17.93 3.47 -15.36
CA LEU A 16 -16.89 4.42 -14.94
C LEU A 16 -15.56 4.24 -15.70
N LYS A 17 -15.58 3.69 -16.91
CA LYS A 17 -14.36 3.46 -17.71
C LYS A 17 -13.56 4.75 -17.96
N GLU A 18 -14.25 5.82 -18.33
CA GLU A 18 -13.63 7.12 -18.64
C GLU A 18 -13.03 7.74 -17.37
N GLU A 19 -13.77 7.68 -16.28
CA GLU A 19 -13.36 8.17 -14.96
C GLU A 19 -12.11 7.39 -14.47
N ARG A 20 -12.13 6.07 -14.61
CA ARG A 20 -10.98 5.22 -14.25
C ARG A 20 -9.74 5.55 -15.06
N MET A 21 -9.88 5.71 -16.37
CA MET A 21 -8.78 6.11 -17.26
C MET A 21 -8.19 7.45 -16.84
N ALA A 22 -9.07 8.43 -16.56
CA ALA A 22 -8.66 9.76 -16.15
C ALA A 22 -7.92 9.74 -14.80
N VAL A 23 -8.39 8.94 -13.84
CA VAL A 23 -7.74 8.76 -12.53
C VAL A 23 -6.41 8.01 -12.69
N THR A 24 -6.37 6.97 -13.53
CA THR A 24 -5.13 6.23 -13.84
C THR A 24 -4.06 7.19 -14.37
N GLN A 25 -4.42 8.02 -15.37
CA GLN A 25 -3.47 9.00 -15.94
C GLN A 25 -3.04 10.02 -14.87
N CYS A 26 -3.98 10.51 -14.08
CA CYS A 26 -3.70 11.46 -13.01
C CYS A 26 -2.68 10.88 -11.99
N LEU A 27 -2.82 9.61 -11.62
CA LEU A 27 -1.90 8.94 -10.71
C LEU A 27 -0.49 8.79 -11.33
N LEU A 28 -0.42 8.42 -12.61
CA LEU A 28 0.86 8.34 -13.34
C LEU A 28 1.55 9.71 -13.39
N ASP A 29 0.79 10.78 -13.64
CA ASP A 29 1.29 12.16 -13.66
C ASP A 29 1.82 12.60 -12.27
N ASN A 30 1.35 11.96 -11.20
CA ASN A 30 1.79 12.21 -9.82
C ASN A 30 2.80 11.16 -9.31
N ASP A 31 3.50 10.49 -10.22
CA ASP A 31 4.53 9.48 -9.92
C ASP A 31 4.03 8.28 -9.10
N CYS A 32 2.73 8.00 -9.14
CA CYS A 32 2.15 6.82 -8.48
C CYS A 32 2.03 5.64 -9.46
N ILE A 33 1.87 4.45 -8.92
CA ILE A 33 1.67 3.20 -9.67
C ILE A 33 0.19 2.81 -9.51
N PRO A 34 -0.67 3.09 -10.51
CA PRO A 34 -2.08 2.71 -10.40
C PRO A 34 -2.27 1.20 -10.56
N VAL A 35 -3.14 0.63 -9.73
CA VAL A 35 -3.52 -0.79 -9.77
C VAL A 35 -5.04 -0.86 -9.89
N GLY A 36 -5.53 -1.66 -10.82
CA GLY A 36 -6.96 -1.83 -11.05
C GLY A 36 -7.30 -3.21 -11.59
N MET A 37 -8.58 -3.56 -11.50
CA MET A 37 -9.10 -4.88 -11.88
C MET A 37 -8.86 -5.24 -13.36
N GLU A 38 -8.72 -4.25 -14.22
CA GLU A 38 -8.52 -4.43 -15.65
C GLU A 38 -7.18 -5.10 -15.99
N GLN A 39 -6.28 -5.18 -15.05
CA GLN A 39 -4.96 -5.77 -15.21
C GLN A 39 -4.89 -7.23 -14.72
N PHE A 40 -6.01 -7.79 -14.23
CA PHE A 40 -5.99 -9.10 -13.62
C PHE A 40 -5.86 -10.22 -14.68
N PRO A 41 -4.85 -11.07 -14.58
CA PRO A 41 -4.73 -12.22 -15.46
C PRO A 41 -5.74 -13.30 -15.07
N ALA A 42 -6.01 -14.21 -15.98
CA ALA A 42 -6.75 -15.42 -15.64
C ALA A 42 -5.92 -16.22 -14.61
N SER A 43 -6.55 -16.61 -13.52
CA SER A 43 -5.87 -17.31 -12.44
C SER A 43 -6.80 -18.37 -11.83
N GLY A 44 -6.22 -19.32 -11.11
CA GLY A 44 -6.97 -20.33 -10.38
C GLY A 44 -7.53 -19.83 -9.04
N MET A 45 -7.24 -18.60 -8.67
CA MET A 45 -7.76 -18.00 -7.44
C MET A 45 -9.15 -17.40 -7.66
N SER A 46 -9.94 -17.29 -6.61
CA SER A 46 -11.16 -16.51 -6.67
C SER A 46 -10.83 -15.02 -6.85
N GLN A 47 -11.74 -14.30 -7.49
CA GLN A 47 -11.57 -12.86 -7.74
C GLN A 47 -11.24 -12.10 -6.45
N MET A 48 -11.96 -12.39 -5.35
CA MET A 48 -11.76 -11.67 -4.09
C MET A 48 -10.40 -11.99 -3.43
N GLU A 49 -9.92 -13.22 -3.55
CA GLU A 49 -8.57 -13.58 -3.05
C GLU A 49 -7.49 -12.82 -3.79
N TYR A 50 -7.62 -12.71 -5.11
CA TYR A 50 -6.67 -11.95 -5.92
C TYR A 50 -6.70 -10.46 -5.55
N ILE A 51 -7.91 -9.88 -5.42
CA ILE A 51 -8.10 -8.48 -5.01
C ILE A 51 -7.41 -8.21 -3.67
N LYS A 52 -7.59 -9.10 -2.68
CA LYS A 52 -6.98 -8.95 -1.35
C LYS A 52 -5.45 -8.90 -1.43
N LYS A 53 -4.84 -9.79 -2.23
CA LYS A 53 -3.38 -9.78 -2.43
C LYS A 53 -2.91 -8.46 -3.02
N MET A 54 -3.64 -7.95 -4.04
CA MET A 54 -3.28 -6.67 -4.65
C MET A 54 -3.41 -5.51 -3.66
N LEU A 55 -4.46 -5.53 -2.82
CA LEU A 55 -4.68 -4.52 -1.79
C LEU A 55 -3.59 -4.57 -0.70
N ASP A 56 -3.13 -5.76 -0.34
CA ASP A 56 -2.06 -5.93 0.66
C ASP A 56 -0.73 -5.32 0.19
N ASP A 57 -0.53 -5.21 -1.13
CA ASP A 57 0.67 -4.59 -1.73
C ASP A 57 0.50 -3.08 -1.96
N CYS A 58 -0.71 -2.52 -1.77
CA CYS A 58 -0.99 -1.12 -2.08
C CYS A 58 -0.78 -0.21 -0.88
N ASP A 59 -0.22 0.97 -1.16
CA ASP A 59 0.01 2.01 -0.16
C ASP A 59 -1.24 2.85 0.12
N TYR A 60 -2.07 3.06 -0.90
CA TYR A 60 -3.27 3.91 -0.83
C TYR A 60 -4.41 3.29 -1.64
N TYR A 61 -5.63 3.69 -1.29
CA TYR A 61 -6.85 3.21 -1.94
C TYR A 61 -7.69 4.40 -2.38
N ILE A 62 -8.15 4.36 -3.64
CA ILE A 62 -9.09 5.32 -4.20
C ILE A 62 -10.41 4.61 -4.50
N LEU A 63 -11.51 5.16 -3.98
CA LEU A 63 -12.86 4.75 -4.32
C LEU A 63 -13.49 5.79 -5.24
N ILE A 64 -14.02 5.37 -6.39
CA ILE A 64 -14.87 6.22 -7.23
C ILE A 64 -16.28 5.60 -7.22
N LEU A 65 -17.26 6.34 -6.73
CA LEU A 65 -18.63 5.85 -6.55
C LEU A 65 -19.62 6.76 -7.30
N ALA A 66 -20.40 6.16 -8.19
CA ALA A 66 -21.38 6.90 -8.99
C ALA A 66 -22.75 6.16 -9.00
N GLY A 67 -23.20 5.75 -10.18
CA GLY A 67 -24.58 5.32 -10.40
C GLY A 67 -24.84 3.83 -10.22
N ARG A 68 -23.83 3.00 -10.05
CA ARG A 68 -24.02 1.54 -9.95
C ARG A 68 -23.41 0.96 -8.68
N TYR A 69 -24.05 -0.08 -8.16
CA TYR A 69 -23.53 -0.88 -7.04
C TYR A 69 -22.52 -1.91 -7.53
N GLY A 70 -22.71 -2.39 -8.76
CA GLY A 70 -21.79 -3.30 -9.43
C GLY A 70 -22.14 -4.77 -9.25
N THR A 71 -21.21 -5.61 -9.70
CA THR A 71 -21.37 -7.07 -9.68
C THR A 71 -21.38 -7.59 -8.24
N LEU A 72 -22.33 -8.44 -7.96
CA LEU A 72 -22.46 -9.08 -6.65
C LEU A 72 -21.63 -10.38 -6.62
N ASP A 73 -21.08 -10.68 -5.47
CA ASP A 73 -20.48 -11.98 -5.23
C ASP A 73 -21.53 -12.99 -4.75
N LYS A 74 -21.09 -14.17 -4.34
CA LYS A 74 -21.96 -15.26 -3.86
C LYS A 74 -22.74 -14.90 -2.58
N ASP A 75 -22.26 -13.95 -1.79
CA ASP A 75 -22.91 -13.49 -0.56
C ASP A 75 -23.88 -12.33 -0.84
N GLY A 76 -23.99 -11.92 -2.10
CA GLY A 76 -24.86 -10.83 -2.51
C GLY A 76 -24.30 -9.45 -2.21
N ILE A 77 -23.01 -9.33 -1.92
CA ILE A 77 -22.34 -8.04 -1.66
C ILE A 77 -21.53 -7.67 -2.89
N GLY A 78 -21.53 -6.38 -3.26
CA GLY A 78 -20.78 -5.89 -4.40
C GLY A 78 -19.26 -5.98 -4.17
N PHE A 79 -18.52 -6.33 -5.23
CA PHE A 79 -17.06 -6.40 -5.13
C PHE A 79 -16.47 -5.06 -4.66
N THR A 80 -16.93 -3.94 -5.19
CA THR A 80 -16.47 -2.60 -4.80
C THR A 80 -16.67 -2.34 -3.29
N GLU A 81 -17.80 -2.77 -2.74
CA GLU A 81 -18.04 -2.65 -1.30
C GLU A 81 -17.10 -3.56 -0.50
N LYS A 82 -16.87 -4.81 -0.94
CA LYS A 82 -15.93 -5.72 -0.28
C LYS A 82 -14.47 -5.21 -0.33
N GLU A 83 -14.07 -4.58 -1.43
CA GLU A 83 -12.76 -3.93 -1.58
C GLU A 83 -12.61 -2.81 -0.55
N PHE A 84 -13.65 -1.95 -0.45
CA PHE A 84 -13.69 -0.85 0.51
C PHE A 84 -13.60 -1.36 1.94
N ASP A 85 -14.38 -2.39 2.28
CA ASP A 85 -14.38 -2.97 3.63
C ASP A 85 -12.99 -3.57 3.97
N TYR A 86 -12.38 -4.24 3.01
CA TYR A 86 -11.05 -4.83 3.20
C TYR A 86 -9.99 -3.73 3.39
N ALA A 87 -10.05 -2.68 2.60
CA ALA A 87 -9.14 -1.53 2.75
C ALA A 87 -9.31 -0.87 4.13
N CYS A 88 -10.54 -0.75 4.62
CA CYS A 88 -10.83 -0.27 5.98
C CYS A 88 -10.21 -1.20 7.04
N GLN A 89 -10.43 -2.51 6.88
CA GLN A 89 -9.91 -3.52 7.82
C GLN A 89 -8.37 -3.49 7.90
N LYS A 90 -7.72 -3.24 6.77
CA LYS A 90 -6.25 -3.18 6.69
C LYS A 90 -5.68 -1.80 7.08
N ASN A 91 -6.53 -0.83 7.38
CA ASN A 91 -6.14 0.54 7.69
C ASN A 91 -5.37 1.22 6.54
N ILE A 92 -5.65 0.82 5.29
CA ILE A 92 -5.08 1.48 4.12
C ILE A 92 -5.70 2.90 4.04
N PRO A 93 -4.90 3.97 3.87
CA PRO A 93 -5.48 5.31 3.71
C PRO A 93 -6.38 5.38 2.48
N ILE A 94 -7.64 5.76 2.69
CA ILE A 94 -8.70 5.75 1.68
C ILE A 94 -9.07 7.17 1.28
N MET A 95 -9.13 7.41 -0.03
CA MET A 95 -9.65 8.63 -0.64
C MET A 95 -10.92 8.28 -1.42
N SER A 96 -12.06 8.82 -1.02
CA SER A 96 -13.36 8.51 -1.64
C SER A 96 -13.87 9.70 -2.46
N PHE A 97 -14.20 9.43 -3.72
CA PHE A 97 -14.71 10.38 -4.69
C PHE A 97 -16.12 9.94 -5.10
N VAL A 98 -17.11 10.73 -4.77
CA VAL A 98 -18.52 10.36 -4.92
C VAL A 98 -19.18 11.32 -5.90
N PHE A 99 -19.86 10.77 -6.91
CA PHE A 99 -20.61 11.61 -7.86
C PHE A 99 -21.71 12.36 -7.09
N GLU A 100 -21.74 13.70 -7.25
CA GLU A 100 -22.51 14.56 -6.36
C GLU A 100 -24.01 14.28 -6.45
N ASP A 101 -24.58 14.40 -7.65
CA ASP A 101 -26.03 14.29 -7.87
C ASP A 101 -26.35 13.07 -8.74
N SER A 102 -26.79 12.00 -8.10
CA SER A 102 -27.14 10.77 -8.80
C SER A 102 -28.27 10.94 -9.82
N SER A 103 -29.08 12.01 -9.72
CA SER A 103 -30.15 12.29 -10.68
C SER A 103 -29.59 12.73 -12.04
N LEU A 104 -28.38 13.24 -12.08
CA LEU A 104 -27.71 13.68 -13.31
C LEU A 104 -26.98 12.55 -14.03
N ILE A 105 -26.91 11.37 -13.43
CA ILE A 105 -26.23 10.21 -14.03
C ILE A 105 -27.12 9.63 -15.14
N PRO A 106 -26.61 9.47 -16.36
CA PRO A 106 -27.42 8.87 -17.44
C PRO A 106 -27.99 7.51 -17.03
N ASN A 107 -29.21 7.21 -17.47
CA ASN A 107 -29.90 5.98 -17.12
C ASN A 107 -29.07 4.73 -17.43
N GLY A 108 -28.32 4.74 -18.54
CA GLY A 108 -27.41 3.64 -18.91
C GLY A 108 -26.23 3.43 -17.97
N LYS A 109 -25.89 4.44 -17.15
CA LYS A 109 -24.82 4.38 -16.13
C LYS A 109 -25.37 4.24 -14.72
N SER A 110 -26.69 4.02 -14.55
CA SER A 110 -27.37 3.94 -13.24
C SER A 110 -27.86 2.53 -12.96
N GLU A 111 -28.09 2.22 -11.66
CA GLU A 111 -28.72 0.97 -11.24
C GLU A 111 -30.13 0.87 -11.76
N GLN A 112 -30.48 -0.28 -12.34
CA GLN A 112 -31.78 -0.48 -12.95
C GLN A 112 -32.76 -1.18 -12.00
N THR A 113 -32.24 -1.97 -11.06
CA THR A 113 -33.11 -2.75 -10.14
C THR A 113 -33.30 -2.01 -8.82
N ASP A 114 -34.46 -2.16 -8.21
CA ASP A 114 -34.76 -1.54 -6.91
C ASP A 114 -33.84 -2.07 -5.81
N LEU A 115 -33.49 -3.34 -5.88
CA LEU A 115 -32.55 -3.93 -4.93
C LEU A 115 -31.16 -3.31 -5.08
N GLY A 116 -30.67 -3.16 -6.32
CA GLY A 116 -29.40 -2.51 -6.61
C GLY A 116 -29.37 -1.06 -6.14
N LYS A 117 -30.46 -0.32 -6.38
CA LYS A 117 -30.61 1.07 -5.91
C LYS A 117 -30.52 1.16 -4.38
N LYS A 118 -31.21 0.25 -3.67
CA LYS A 118 -31.17 0.21 -2.20
C LYS A 118 -29.76 -0.10 -1.68
N LYS A 119 -29.07 -1.07 -2.30
CA LYS A 119 -27.69 -1.42 -1.94
C LYS A 119 -26.74 -0.27 -2.20
N LEU A 120 -26.84 0.37 -3.37
CA LEU A 120 -26.03 1.53 -3.72
C LEU A 120 -26.23 2.67 -2.71
N ALA A 121 -27.48 2.97 -2.37
CA ALA A 121 -27.80 4.03 -1.39
C ALA A 121 -27.20 3.71 -0.01
N ALA A 122 -27.30 2.44 0.42
CA ALA A 122 -26.71 2.00 1.68
C ALA A 122 -25.17 2.12 1.66
N PHE A 123 -24.54 1.67 0.58
CA PHE A 123 -23.09 1.77 0.43
C PHE A 123 -22.63 3.23 0.36
N ARG A 124 -23.32 4.07 -0.42
CA ARG A 124 -23.04 5.51 -0.50
C ARG A 124 -23.11 6.15 0.89
N LYS A 125 -24.17 5.84 1.65
CA LYS A 125 -24.32 6.33 3.02
C LYS A 125 -23.17 5.86 3.91
N LYS A 126 -22.80 4.58 3.86
CA LYS A 126 -21.69 3.98 4.61
C LYS A 126 -20.38 4.73 4.33
N VAL A 127 -20.07 5.00 3.06
CA VAL A 127 -18.86 5.73 2.65
C VAL A 127 -18.88 7.16 3.18
N CYS A 128 -19.99 7.87 3.01
CA CYS A 128 -20.10 9.28 3.41
C CYS A 128 -20.10 9.46 4.95
N ASP A 129 -20.68 8.51 5.69
CA ASP A 129 -20.72 8.58 7.15
C ASP A 129 -19.37 8.18 7.79
N SER A 130 -18.59 7.32 7.13
CA SER A 130 -17.39 6.75 7.72
C SER A 130 -16.17 7.67 7.63
N ARG A 131 -16.12 8.56 6.65
CA ARG A 131 -14.95 9.43 6.42
C ARG A 131 -15.28 10.61 5.53
N MET A 132 -14.33 11.55 5.45
CA MET A 132 -14.47 12.70 4.54
C MET A 132 -14.42 12.21 3.09
N VAL A 133 -15.36 12.67 2.29
CA VAL A 133 -15.43 12.37 0.86
C VAL A 133 -15.28 13.65 0.04
N ASN A 134 -14.82 13.52 -1.20
CA ASN A 134 -14.83 14.60 -2.19
C ASN A 134 -15.94 14.32 -3.20
N PHE A 135 -16.80 15.29 -3.40
CA PHE A 135 -17.85 15.21 -4.42
C PHE A 135 -17.34 15.74 -5.75
N HIS A 136 -17.84 15.16 -6.83
CA HIS A 136 -17.51 15.63 -8.20
C HIS A 136 -18.74 15.51 -9.10
N THR A 137 -18.81 16.39 -10.08
CA THR A 137 -19.90 16.45 -11.07
C THR A 137 -19.44 16.02 -12.47
N ASN A 138 -18.12 16.00 -12.70
CA ASN A 138 -17.54 15.66 -14.00
C ASN A 138 -16.12 15.12 -13.83
N ILE A 139 -15.54 14.65 -14.92
CA ILE A 139 -14.22 13.99 -14.95
C ILE A 139 -13.10 14.98 -14.62
N ASP A 140 -13.19 16.22 -15.08
CA ASP A 140 -12.13 17.22 -14.83
C ASP A 140 -12.06 17.58 -13.35
N GLN A 141 -13.21 17.74 -12.70
CA GLN A 141 -13.28 17.96 -11.26
C GLN A 141 -12.76 16.73 -10.49
N LEU A 142 -13.11 15.51 -10.94
CA LEU A 142 -12.59 14.28 -10.36
C LEU A 142 -11.05 14.25 -10.42
N LYS A 143 -10.46 14.54 -11.60
CA LYS A 143 -9.00 14.59 -11.76
C LYS A 143 -8.35 15.60 -10.82
N ALA A 144 -8.89 16.82 -10.73
CA ALA A 144 -8.35 17.86 -9.85
C ALA A 144 -8.42 17.44 -8.38
N ASN A 145 -9.56 16.84 -7.99
CA ASN A 145 -9.75 16.35 -6.63
C ASN A 145 -8.78 15.20 -6.30
N VAL A 146 -8.57 14.26 -7.23
CA VAL A 146 -7.63 13.14 -7.05
C VAL A 146 -6.20 13.66 -6.91
N ALA A 147 -5.76 14.56 -7.81
CA ALA A 147 -4.41 15.13 -7.75
C ALA A 147 -4.14 15.82 -6.40
N THR A 148 -5.08 16.60 -5.93
CA THR A 148 -4.98 17.30 -4.65
C THR A 148 -4.96 16.30 -3.48
N SER A 149 -5.88 15.32 -3.52
CA SER A 149 -6.04 14.35 -2.43
C SER A 149 -4.85 13.41 -2.30
N ILE A 150 -4.32 12.89 -3.43
CA ILE A 150 -3.18 11.96 -3.37
C ILE A 150 -1.93 12.65 -2.82
N ASN A 151 -1.65 13.87 -3.25
CA ASN A 151 -0.51 14.63 -2.75
C ASN A 151 -0.65 14.95 -1.25
N LYS A 152 -1.86 15.27 -0.81
CA LYS A 152 -2.13 15.50 0.61
C LYS A 152 -2.02 14.19 1.40
N CYS A 153 -2.59 13.10 0.89
CA CYS A 153 -2.58 11.79 1.55
C CYS A 153 -1.14 11.27 1.74
N ILE A 154 -0.29 11.41 0.73
CA ILE A 154 1.13 11.01 0.80
C ILE A 154 1.85 11.78 1.91
N ARG A 155 1.57 13.07 2.05
CA ARG A 155 2.18 13.93 3.07
C ARG A 155 1.67 13.63 4.48
N ASP A 156 0.35 13.46 4.61
CA ASP A 156 -0.30 13.32 5.92
C ASP A 156 -0.24 11.88 6.46
N PHE A 157 -0.17 10.88 5.56
CA PHE A 157 -0.13 9.45 5.88
C PHE A 157 0.99 8.78 5.08
N PRO A 158 2.26 9.06 5.42
CA PRO A 158 3.38 8.53 4.64
C PRO A 158 3.44 7.00 4.70
N ALA A 159 3.54 6.38 3.53
CA ALA A 159 3.64 4.93 3.37
C ALA A 159 5.07 4.51 3.03
N ILE A 160 5.30 3.20 2.99
CA ILE A 160 6.61 2.64 2.66
C ILE A 160 6.98 2.99 1.22
N GLY A 161 6.07 2.70 0.28
CA GLY A 161 6.29 2.97 -1.14
C GLY A 161 7.33 2.07 -1.78
N TRP A 162 7.57 2.27 -3.07
CA TRP A 162 8.50 1.52 -3.90
C TRP A 162 9.69 2.40 -4.28
N VAL A 163 10.90 1.88 -4.12
CA VAL A 163 12.14 2.58 -4.50
C VAL A 163 12.95 1.71 -5.45
N ARG A 164 13.71 2.35 -6.32
CA ARG A 164 14.60 1.64 -7.23
C ARG A 164 15.75 1.04 -6.42
N ARG A 165 16.02 -0.24 -6.61
CA ARG A 165 17.07 -0.99 -5.89
C ARG A 165 18.46 -0.33 -6.01
N ASP A 166 18.78 0.26 -7.15
CA ASP A 166 20.09 0.89 -7.39
C ASP A 166 20.39 2.00 -6.38
N GLY A 167 19.36 2.65 -5.87
CA GLY A 167 19.49 3.68 -4.83
C GLY A 167 19.89 3.13 -3.46
N PHE A 168 19.62 1.84 -3.20
CA PHE A 168 20.04 1.19 -1.96
C PHE A 168 21.53 0.82 -1.96
N LEU A 169 22.07 0.44 -3.13
CA LEU A 169 23.46 0.00 -3.22
C LEU A 169 24.44 1.12 -2.89
N ASN A 170 24.12 2.35 -3.28
CA ASN A 170 25.00 3.49 -3.01
C ASN A 170 24.95 3.94 -1.55
N ASN A 171 23.80 3.78 -0.88
CA ASN A 171 23.68 4.13 0.54
C ASN A 171 24.19 3.02 1.48
N ASN A 172 24.17 1.76 1.01
CA ASN A 172 24.67 0.64 1.82
C ASN A 172 26.19 0.74 2.05
N VAL A 173 26.93 1.28 1.09
CA VAL A 173 28.39 1.47 1.24
C VAL A 173 28.69 2.44 2.40
N ASP A 174 27.93 3.53 2.49
CA ASP A 174 28.11 4.50 3.59
C ASP A 174 27.73 3.88 4.95
N ILE A 175 26.61 3.15 4.98
CA ILE A 175 26.13 2.46 6.20
C ILE A 175 27.12 1.35 6.61
N GLU A 176 27.62 0.57 5.65
CA GLU A 176 28.61 -0.47 5.93
C GLU A 176 29.90 0.12 6.49
N ASN A 177 30.32 1.24 5.96
CA ASN A 177 31.50 1.97 6.47
C ASN A 177 31.25 2.53 7.89
N GLU A 178 30.04 3.10 8.13
CA GLU A 178 29.66 3.58 9.48
C GLU A 178 29.62 2.43 10.50
N ILE A 179 29.00 1.30 10.12
CA ILE A 179 28.95 0.11 10.97
C ILE A 179 30.37 -0.42 11.24
N SER A 180 31.20 -0.51 10.20
CA SER A 180 32.58 -0.98 10.34
C SER A 180 33.37 -0.08 11.30
N ASN A 181 33.29 1.24 11.12
CA ASN A 181 33.92 2.21 12.00
C ASN A 181 33.42 2.09 13.45
N TYR A 182 32.11 1.87 13.63
CA TYR A 182 31.54 1.69 14.96
C TYR A 182 32.08 0.42 15.61
N LEU A 183 32.11 -0.70 14.88
CA LEU A 183 32.59 -2.00 15.38
C LEU A 183 34.10 -1.96 15.69
N GLU A 184 34.88 -1.18 14.96
CA GLU A 184 36.32 -0.98 15.24
C GLU A 184 36.56 -0.18 16.52
N THR A 185 35.64 0.75 16.84
CA THR A 185 35.78 1.64 17.99
C THR A 185 35.07 1.15 19.26
N HIS A 186 34.20 0.16 19.14
CA HIS A 186 33.39 -0.37 20.25
C HIS A 186 33.46 -1.89 20.30
N THR A 187 33.91 -2.44 21.41
CA THR A 187 33.90 -3.88 21.63
C THR A 187 32.49 -4.32 22.00
N ILE A 188 31.88 -5.14 21.18
CA ILE A 188 30.55 -5.69 21.42
C ILE A 188 30.69 -7.03 22.15
N SER A 189 30.06 -7.17 23.28
CA SER A 189 30.11 -8.41 24.08
C SER A 189 29.25 -9.50 23.42
N GLU A 190 29.59 -10.77 23.73
CA GLU A 190 28.79 -11.91 23.26
C GLU A 190 27.32 -11.82 23.72
N ASP A 191 27.08 -11.27 24.90
CA ASP A 191 25.72 -11.13 25.42
C ASP A 191 24.92 -10.06 24.65
N GLU A 192 25.57 -8.99 24.22
CA GLU A 192 24.93 -7.98 23.36
C GLU A 192 24.62 -8.56 21.99
N ILE A 193 25.49 -9.40 21.44
CA ILE A 193 25.23 -10.11 20.17
C ILE A 193 24.06 -11.09 20.33
N LYS A 194 24.04 -11.87 21.42
CA LYS A 194 22.93 -12.79 21.69
C LYS A 194 21.61 -12.06 21.87
N ALA A 195 21.62 -10.87 22.47
CA ALA A 195 20.41 -10.05 22.63
C ALA A 195 19.87 -9.49 21.31
N LEU A 196 20.67 -9.48 20.23
CA LEU A 196 20.22 -9.08 18.89
C LEU A 196 19.40 -10.17 18.20
N PHE A 197 19.46 -11.42 18.70
CA PHE A 197 18.80 -12.54 18.06
C PHE A 197 17.87 -13.21 19.08
N THR A 198 16.61 -13.34 18.75
CA THR A 198 15.67 -14.20 19.47
C THR A 198 15.42 -15.46 18.66
N ASP A 199 15.51 -16.59 19.33
CA ASP A 199 15.14 -17.87 18.72
C ASP A 199 13.61 -17.96 18.70
N THR A 200 13.04 -17.84 17.52
CA THR A 200 11.61 -18.08 17.30
C THR A 200 11.45 -19.34 16.46
N THR A 201 10.33 -20.02 16.63
CA THR A 201 10.00 -21.24 15.88
C THR A 201 9.96 -21.03 14.34
N GLU A 202 10.08 -19.79 13.88
CA GLU A 202 10.08 -19.44 12.46
C GLU A 202 11.43 -18.89 11.97
N GLY A 203 12.49 -18.97 12.76
CA GLY A 203 13.82 -18.51 12.41
C GLY A 203 14.30 -17.30 13.20
N LEU A 204 15.50 -16.89 12.93
CA LEU A 204 16.16 -15.77 13.59
C LEU A 204 15.48 -14.44 13.25
N GLN A 205 14.92 -13.79 14.25
CA GLN A 205 14.46 -12.41 14.13
C GLN A 205 15.49 -11.46 14.74
N ILE A 206 15.92 -10.47 13.97
CA ILE A 206 16.77 -9.40 14.51
C ILE A 206 15.88 -8.46 15.32
N ILE A 207 16.22 -8.34 16.60
CA ILE A 207 15.54 -7.37 17.46
C ILE A 207 16.03 -5.97 17.08
N THR A 208 15.18 -5.21 16.44
CA THR A 208 15.51 -3.84 16.00
C THR A 208 15.47 -2.81 17.14
N SER A 209 15.31 -3.25 18.37
CA SER A 209 15.21 -2.35 19.53
C SER A 209 16.54 -2.03 20.19
N THR A 210 17.64 -2.50 19.65
CA THR A 210 18.95 -2.25 20.24
C THR A 210 19.57 -0.95 19.74
N ARG A 211 20.64 -0.51 20.38
CA ARG A 211 21.37 0.75 20.16
C ARG A 211 21.74 1.04 18.70
N TYR A 212 21.80 0.04 17.88
CA TYR A 212 22.08 0.15 16.45
C TYR A 212 20.91 0.51 15.58
N UNK A 213 20.02 0.29 16.11
CA UNK A 213 18.85 0.57 15.43
C UNK A 213 18.50 2.01 15.42
N UNK A 214 19.00 2.20 16.19
CA UNK A 214 18.66 3.44 16.30
C UNK A 214 19.13 4.33 15.25
N UNK A 215 19.78 3.86 15.07
CA UNK A 215 20.13 4.87 14.33
C UNK A 215 20.16 4.59 12.93
N UNK A 216 20.74 3.92 12.88
CA UNK A 216 21.00 3.83 11.74
C UNK A 216 20.22 2.88 11.03
N LEU A 217 19.91 2.11 11.69
CA LEU A 217 19.23 0.96 11.05
C LEU A 217 17.73 1.20 10.82
N ARG A 218 17.23 2.32 11.14
CA ARG A 218 15.84 2.65 10.81
C ARG A 218 15.65 2.67 9.29
N ASN A 219 15.37 1.51 8.73
CA ASN A 219 14.80 1.30 7.40
C ASN A 219 15.75 1.07 6.21
N GLN A 220 17.04 0.71 6.40
CA GLN A 220 17.87 0.68 5.19
C GLN A 220 18.87 -0.48 5.00
N VAL A 221 19.07 -1.35 5.96
CA VAL A 221 20.03 -2.47 5.78
C VAL A 221 19.28 -3.79 5.70
N SER A 222 19.60 -4.60 4.70
CA SER A 222 18.98 -5.92 4.56
C SER A 222 19.54 -6.90 5.61
N LEU A 223 18.71 -7.83 6.08
CA LEU A 223 19.12 -8.88 7.02
C LEU A 223 20.41 -9.60 6.61
N PRO A 224 20.59 -10.02 5.34
CA PRO A 224 21.84 -10.66 4.91
C PRO A 224 23.08 -9.80 5.09
N SER A 225 22.98 -8.49 4.88
CA SER A 225 24.14 -7.59 5.06
C SER A 225 24.56 -7.47 6.52
N ILE A 226 23.60 -7.38 7.43
CA ILE A 226 23.87 -7.34 8.87
C ILE A 226 24.52 -8.65 9.34
N ILE A 227 23.96 -9.79 8.91
CA ILE A 227 24.48 -11.13 9.25
C ILE A 227 25.92 -11.26 8.72
N GLN A 228 26.18 -10.81 7.50
CA GLN A 228 27.51 -10.88 6.91
C GLN A 228 28.53 -10.04 7.67
N ILE A 229 28.17 -8.81 8.08
CA ILE A 229 29.03 -7.93 8.87
C ILE A 229 29.35 -8.55 10.24
N ILE A 230 28.33 -9.07 10.94
CA ILE A 230 28.50 -9.74 12.24
C ILE A 230 29.37 -10.99 12.07
N THR A 231 29.15 -11.79 11.02
CA THR A 231 29.93 -13.01 10.75
C THR A 231 31.40 -12.68 10.48
N VAL A 232 31.69 -11.64 9.69
CA VAL A 232 33.08 -11.23 9.39
C VAL A 232 33.80 -10.79 10.65
N ASN A 233 33.13 -10.04 11.54
CA ASN A 233 33.76 -9.57 12.77
C ASN A 233 33.94 -10.70 13.80
N LEU A 234 33.05 -11.66 13.85
CA LEU A 234 33.19 -12.85 14.68
C LEU A 234 34.34 -13.76 14.18
N GLN A 235 34.58 -13.82 12.87
CA GLN A 235 35.71 -14.55 12.29
C GLN A 235 37.06 -13.89 12.56
N LEU A 236 37.08 -12.56 12.72
CA LEU A 236 38.31 -11.84 13.06
C LEU A 236 38.65 -11.93 14.56
N GLY A 237 37.68 -12.24 15.41
CA GLY A 237 37.87 -12.31 16.86
C GLY A 237 37.84 -13.69 17.48
N THR A 238 37.17 -14.65 16.90
CA THR A 238 37.05 -16.03 17.49
C THR A 238 36.72 -17.06 16.41
N THR A 239 37.38 -18.22 16.50
CA THR A 239 37.18 -19.37 15.61
C THR A 239 35.85 -20.10 15.90
N LYS A 240 34.71 -19.47 15.85
CA LYS A 240 33.42 -20.17 15.94
C LYS A 240 32.51 -19.70 14.85
N THR A 241 32.29 -20.57 13.87
CA THR A 241 31.31 -20.41 12.81
C THR A 241 29.91 -20.56 13.42
N LEU A 242 29.12 -19.52 13.32
CA LEU A 242 27.69 -19.63 13.52
C LEU A 242 27.06 -19.97 12.16
N LEU A 243 26.54 -21.18 12.03
CA LEU A 243 25.68 -21.59 10.91
C LEU A 243 24.29 -21.03 11.09
#